data_08111377a22b6a26adb04e9245f804b5
#
_entry.id   08111377a22b6a26adb04e9245f804b5
#
_cell.length_a   1.000
_cell.length_b   1.000
_cell.length_c   1.000
_cell.angle_alpha   90.00
_cell.angle_beta   90.00
_cell.angle_gamma   90.00
#
_symmetry.space_group_name_H-M   'P 1'
#
loop_
_entity.id
_entity.type
_entity.pdbx_description
1 polymer ?
#
loop_
_entity_poly.entity_id
_entity_poly.type
_entity_poly.pdbx_seq_one_letter_code
_entity_poly.pdbx_strand_id
1 'polypeptide(L)'
;ADVSAFGPGGPYAGWAATPLTVYALGGYMYLTGDEDREPLQGPGPQPGYMAGAQAFAGVLLALLARADGHGQRIDVSELEALACAHQWTVARYSYSGMIQRRIGNRYDSGHPITLYRCKGGYVSVGASNDEQAGRLAQLVGLPDLITDERFATSISRLVNADAYDEIIQPWMDERTKDEITDVC
;
A
#
# COMPACT_ATOMS: atom_id res chain seq x y z
N ALA A 1 -16.19 23.05 6.47
CA ALA A 1 -15.20 22.28 5.72
C ALA A 1 -15.62 22.23 4.26
N ASP A 2 -14.68 22.35 3.38
CA ASP A 2 -14.83 22.24 1.94
C ASP A 2 -13.92 21.14 1.44
N VAL A 3 -14.43 20.22 0.62
CA VAL A 3 -13.67 19.13 0.02
C VAL A 3 -13.86 19.19 -1.47
N SER A 4 -12.77 19.31 -2.21
CA SER A 4 -12.80 19.41 -3.67
C SER A 4 -11.65 18.63 -4.30
N ALA A 5 -11.74 18.35 -5.59
CA ALA A 5 -10.72 17.55 -6.28
C ALA A 5 -9.32 18.18 -6.19
N PHE A 6 -9.22 19.50 -6.34
CA PHE A 6 -7.94 20.22 -6.49
C PHE A 6 -7.76 21.42 -5.55
N GLY A 7 -8.67 21.62 -4.60
CA GLY A 7 -8.69 22.81 -3.75
C GLY A 7 -9.29 24.04 -4.43
N PRO A 8 -9.54 25.12 -3.66
CA PRO A 8 -10.21 26.34 -4.13
C PRO A 8 -9.29 27.26 -4.95
N GLY A 9 -8.00 27.00 -4.99
CA GLY A 9 -6.99 27.81 -5.67
C GLY A 9 -6.00 26.99 -6.46
N GLY A 10 -5.14 27.67 -7.19
CA GLY A 10 -4.10 27.02 -8.01
C GLY A 10 -4.55 26.69 -9.44
N PRO A 11 -3.64 26.12 -10.25
CA PRO A 11 -3.84 25.96 -11.70
C PRO A 11 -4.93 24.95 -12.06
N TYR A 12 -5.29 24.04 -11.17
CA TYR A 12 -6.27 22.96 -11.42
C TYR A 12 -7.65 23.24 -10.80
N ALA A 13 -7.83 24.34 -10.05
CA ALA A 13 -9.06 24.62 -9.30
C ALA A 13 -10.35 24.60 -10.15
N GLY A 14 -10.25 24.98 -11.43
CA GLY A 14 -11.37 24.98 -12.37
C GLY A 14 -11.53 23.71 -13.22
N TRP A 15 -10.71 22.72 -13.02
CA TRP A 15 -10.75 21.50 -13.84
C TRP A 15 -11.89 20.56 -13.39
N ALA A 16 -12.51 19.93 -14.38
CA ALA A 16 -13.42 18.82 -14.12
C ALA A 16 -12.60 17.60 -13.68
N ALA A 17 -13.09 16.90 -12.66
CA ALA A 17 -12.42 15.74 -12.11
C ALA A 17 -13.40 14.57 -11.92
N THR A 18 -12.84 13.38 -11.98
CA THR A 18 -13.48 12.13 -11.55
C THR A 18 -12.55 11.42 -10.57
N PRO A 19 -13.02 10.47 -9.77
CA PRO A 19 -12.14 9.68 -8.92
C PRO A 19 -10.98 9.04 -9.68
N LEU A 20 -11.20 8.60 -10.92
CA LEU A 20 -10.16 8.04 -11.78
C LEU A 20 -9.07 9.07 -12.12
N THR A 21 -9.47 10.27 -12.55
CA THR A 21 -8.50 11.30 -12.95
C THR A 21 -7.69 11.81 -11.76
N VAL A 22 -8.31 11.97 -10.60
CA VAL A 22 -7.61 12.38 -9.37
C VAL A 22 -6.66 11.26 -8.91
N TYR A 23 -7.09 10.00 -8.97
CA TYR A 23 -6.25 8.86 -8.63
C TYR A 23 -5.03 8.73 -9.54
N ALA A 24 -5.22 8.99 -10.85
CA ALA A 24 -4.14 9.01 -11.84
C ALA A 24 -3.14 10.14 -11.58
N LEU A 25 -3.64 11.39 -11.41
CA LEU A 25 -2.82 12.57 -11.11
C LEU A 25 -2.10 12.45 -9.77
N GLY A 26 -2.75 11.82 -8.78
CA GLY A 26 -2.18 11.54 -7.47
C GLY A 26 -1.06 10.47 -7.48
N GLY A 27 -0.74 9.89 -8.65
CA GLY A 27 0.37 8.94 -8.82
C GLY A 27 0.07 7.49 -8.46
N TYR A 28 -1.07 7.19 -7.85
CA TYR A 28 -1.39 5.82 -7.41
C TYR A 28 -1.57 4.85 -8.57
N MET A 29 -2.15 5.28 -9.70
CA MET A 29 -2.25 4.42 -10.88
C MET A 29 -0.87 4.02 -11.42
N TYR A 30 0.12 4.91 -11.33
CA TYR A 30 1.48 4.60 -11.76
C TYR A 30 2.10 3.47 -10.93
N LEU A 31 1.68 3.32 -9.67
CA LEU A 31 2.20 2.32 -8.73
C LEU A 31 1.33 1.05 -8.63
N THR A 32 0.14 1.02 -9.25
CA THR A 32 -0.82 -0.07 -9.08
C THR A 32 -0.88 -0.93 -10.33
N GLY A 33 -0.66 -2.24 -10.17
CA GLY A 33 -0.69 -3.23 -11.24
C GLY A 33 0.65 -3.92 -11.49
N ASP A 34 0.70 -4.77 -12.50
CA ASP A 34 1.91 -5.46 -12.93
C ASP A 34 2.81 -4.53 -13.76
N GLU A 35 4.12 -4.78 -13.77
CA GLU A 35 5.10 -3.91 -14.41
C GLU A 35 4.88 -3.81 -15.92
N ASP A 36 4.54 -4.92 -16.56
CA ASP A 36 4.36 -5.09 -18.00
C ASP A 36 2.93 -4.88 -18.50
N ARG A 37 2.01 -4.47 -17.59
CA ARG A 37 0.59 -4.27 -17.91
C ARG A 37 0.16 -2.83 -17.71
N GLU A 38 -1.06 -2.53 -18.18
CA GLU A 38 -1.70 -1.24 -17.96
C GLU A 38 -1.87 -0.93 -16.46
N PRO A 39 -1.76 0.35 -16.06
CA PRO A 39 -2.03 0.78 -14.70
C PRO A 39 -3.46 0.46 -14.27
N LEU A 40 -3.64 0.07 -13.01
CA LEU A 40 -4.95 -0.23 -12.45
C LEU A 40 -5.43 0.87 -11.50
N GLN A 41 -6.73 1.08 -11.46
CA GLN A 41 -7.36 1.88 -10.42
C GLN A 41 -7.64 1.00 -9.19
N GLY A 42 -7.36 1.51 -8.00
CA GLY A 42 -7.80 0.89 -6.76
C GLY A 42 -9.33 0.86 -6.64
N PRO A 43 -9.88 -0.04 -5.83
CA PRO A 43 -11.32 -0.21 -5.68
C PRO A 43 -11.97 1.01 -5.02
N GLY A 44 -13.12 1.43 -5.52
CA GLY A 44 -13.90 2.54 -4.99
C GLY A 44 -13.27 3.93 -5.20
N PRO A 45 -13.90 5.00 -4.69
CA PRO A 45 -13.43 6.37 -4.82
C PRO A 45 -12.32 6.68 -3.78
N GLN A 46 -11.16 6.08 -3.92
CA GLN A 46 -10.02 6.25 -3.00
C GLN A 46 -9.67 7.71 -2.70
N PRO A 47 -9.65 8.65 -3.70
CA PRO A 47 -9.42 10.05 -3.42
C PRO A 47 -10.39 10.63 -2.39
N GLY A 48 -11.68 10.36 -2.57
CA GLY A 48 -12.73 10.83 -1.66
C GLY A 48 -12.62 10.22 -0.26
N TYR A 49 -12.25 8.93 -0.13
CA TYR A 49 -12.04 8.31 1.18
C TYR A 49 -10.87 8.96 1.94
N MET A 50 -9.75 9.21 1.26
CA MET A 50 -8.58 9.85 1.85
C MET A 50 -8.88 11.29 2.27
N ALA A 51 -9.51 12.07 1.37
CA ALA A 51 -9.89 13.46 1.67
C ALA A 51 -10.94 13.53 2.77
N GLY A 52 -11.91 12.61 2.80
CA GLY A 52 -12.90 12.53 3.87
C GLY A 52 -12.29 12.27 5.24
N ALA A 53 -11.31 11.36 5.33
CA ALA A 53 -10.60 11.10 6.58
C ALA A 53 -9.81 12.33 7.06
N GLN A 54 -9.12 13.03 6.14
CA GLN A 54 -8.40 14.27 6.48
C GLN A 54 -9.35 15.41 6.86
N ALA A 55 -10.48 15.55 6.15
CA ALA A 55 -11.49 16.53 6.48
C ALA A 55 -12.08 16.27 7.87
N PHE A 56 -12.34 15.03 8.22
CA PHE A 56 -12.82 14.65 9.56
C PHE A 56 -11.82 15.06 10.64
N ALA A 57 -10.54 14.74 10.46
CA ALA A 57 -9.49 15.13 11.40
C ALA A 57 -9.39 16.66 11.52
N GLY A 58 -9.42 17.38 10.38
CA GLY A 58 -9.41 18.83 10.36
C GLY A 58 -10.60 19.47 11.09
N VAL A 59 -11.80 18.92 10.91
CA VAL A 59 -13.02 19.38 11.62
C VAL A 59 -12.87 19.19 13.13
N LEU A 60 -12.37 18.05 13.59
CA LEU A 60 -12.14 17.81 15.03
C LEU A 60 -11.12 18.79 15.60
N LEU A 61 -10.01 19.05 14.89
CA LEU A 61 -9.01 20.03 15.32
C LEU A 61 -9.59 21.45 15.39
N ALA A 62 -10.40 21.85 14.41
CA ALA A 62 -11.06 23.15 14.41
C ALA A 62 -12.09 23.28 15.54
N LEU A 63 -12.79 22.20 15.86
CA LEU A 63 -13.73 22.17 17.00
C LEU A 63 -12.99 22.31 18.34
N LEU A 64 -11.85 21.68 18.50
CA LEU A 64 -10.98 21.83 19.70
C LEU A 64 -10.47 23.26 19.80
N ALA A 65 -9.95 23.81 18.71
CA ALA A 65 -9.45 25.21 18.68
C ALA A 65 -10.55 26.24 18.89
N ARG A 66 -11.83 25.90 18.67
CA ARG A 66 -12.96 26.79 18.90
C ARG A 66 -13.12 27.19 20.37
N ALA A 67 -12.58 26.43 21.30
CA ALA A 67 -12.59 26.79 22.73
C ALA A 67 -11.96 28.18 22.98
N ASP A 68 -11.05 28.62 22.11
CA ASP A 68 -10.39 29.92 22.16
C ASP A 68 -11.22 31.03 21.44
N GLY A 69 -12.44 30.76 21.01
CA GLY A 69 -13.35 31.72 20.39
C GLY A 69 -13.17 31.96 18.90
N HIS A 70 -12.27 31.24 18.23
CA HIS A 70 -11.99 31.41 16.82
C HIS A 70 -12.59 30.29 15.95
N GLY A 71 -13.41 30.69 14.95
CA GLY A 71 -13.84 29.79 13.88
C GLY A 71 -12.76 29.67 12.81
N GLN A 72 -12.67 28.49 12.17
CA GLN A 72 -11.72 28.21 11.10
C GLN A 72 -12.44 27.67 9.86
N ARG A 73 -11.95 28.02 8.69
CA ARG A 73 -12.27 27.37 7.43
C ARG A 73 -11.29 26.23 7.21
N ILE A 74 -11.83 25.08 6.76
CA ILE A 74 -11.04 23.90 6.43
C ILE A 74 -11.27 23.63 4.96
N ASP A 75 -10.19 23.62 4.19
CA ASP A 75 -10.18 23.23 2.79
C ASP A 75 -9.33 21.96 2.64
N VAL A 76 -9.86 20.94 1.96
CA VAL A 76 -9.18 19.68 1.68
C VAL A 76 -9.27 19.39 0.19
N SER A 77 -8.10 19.21 -0.43
CA SER A 77 -7.99 18.75 -1.80
C SER A 77 -7.82 17.23 -1.84
N GLU A 78 -8.63 16.55 -2.65
CA GLU A 78 -8.48 15.10 -2.87
C GLU A 78 -7.11 14.74 -3.43
N LEU A 79 -6.57 15.57 -4.33
CA LEU A 79 -5.23 15.36 -4.89
C LEU A 79 -4.13 15.49 -3.83
N GLU A 80 -4.22 16.52 -2.98
CA GLU A 80 -3.25 16.72 -1.89
C GLU A 80 -3.38 15.62 -0.82
N ALA A 81 -4.59 15.18 -0.53
CA ALA A 81 -4.84 14.07 0.37
C ALA A 81 -4.16 12.77 -0.11
N LEU A 82 -4.23 12.48 -1.41
CA LEU A 82 -3.49 11.38 -2.02
C LEU A 82 -1.97 11.60 -1.94
N ALA A 83 -1.49 12.80 -2.25
CA ALA A 83 -0.07 13.12 -2.19
C ALA A 83 0.50 12.92 -0.77
N CYS A 84 -0.25 13.30 0.26
CA CYS A 84 0.13 13.06 1.66
C CYS A 84 0.27 11.56 1.99
N ALA A 85 -0.53 10.69 1.37
CA ALA A 85 -0.43 9.25 1.58
C ALA A 85 0.77 8.61 0.84
N HIS A 86 1.38 9.31 -0.10
CA HIS A 86 2.62 8.91 -0.78
C HIS A 86 3.91 9.22 0.01
N GLN A 87 3.82 9.41 1.32
CA GLN A 87 4.97 9.76 2.15
C GLN A 87 6.21 8.88 1.89
N TRP A 88 6.02 7.57 1.73
CA TRP A 88 7.10 6.62 1.47
C TRP A 88 7.74 6.81 0.09
N THR A 89 6.94 6.91 -0.95
CA THR A 89 7.37 7.13 -2.34
C THR A 89 8.05 8.49 -2.50
N VAL A 90 7.46 9.54 -1.94
CA VAL A 90 8.02 10.90 -1.96
C VAL A 90 9.34 10.97 -1.19
N ALA A 91 9.40 10.36 0.00
CA ALA A 91 10.64 10.33 0.79
C ALA A 91 11.76 9.61 0.05
N ARG A 92 11.49 8.43 -0.52
CA ARG A 92 12.49 7.69 -1.32
C ARG A 92 13.03 8.52 -2.48
N TYR A 93 12.15 9.13 -3.25
CA TYR A 93 12.58 10.00 -4.34
C TYR A 93 13.42 11.18 -3.85
N SER A 94 12.97 11.86 -2.79
CA SER A 94 13.65 13.05 -2.25
C SER A 94 15.03 12.76 -1.69
N TYR A 95 15.23 11.58 -1.05
CA TYR A 95 16.51 11.25 -0.42
C TYR A 95 17.45 10.43 -1.32
N SER A 96 16.93 9.64 -2.24
CA SER A 96 17.76 8.73 -3.05
C SER A 96 17.58 8.88 -4.56
N GLY A 97 16.62 9.70 -5.03
CA GLY A 97 16.26 9.79 -6.45
C GLY A 97 15.56 8.54 -6.99
N MET A 98 15.20 7.57 -6.13
CA MET A 98 14.57 6.33 -6.54
C MET A 98 13.14 6.57 -7.00
N ILE A 99 12.82 6.17 -8.22
CA ILE A 99 11.46 6.17 -8.75
C ILE A 99 10.86 4.78 -8.53
N GLN A 100 9.89 4.70 -7.64
CA GLN A 100 9.15 3.47 -7.38
C GLN A 100 8.29 3.11 -8.61
N ARG A 101 8.18 1.82 -8.90
CA ARG A 101 7.42 1.30 -10.05
C ARG A 101 6.35 0.31 -9.60
N ARG A 102 5.47 -0.09 -10.52
CA ARG A 102 4.55 -1.21 -10.29
C ARG A 102 5.36 -2.50 -10.15
N ILE A 103 4.98 -3.32 -9.20
CA ILE A 103 5.60 -4.63 -8.91
C ILE A 103 4.55 -5.71 -8.59
N GLY A 104 3.33 -5.52 -9.12
CA GLY A 104 2.23 -6.44 -8.86
C GLY A 104 1.79 -6.43 -7.39
N ASN A 105 1.62 -7.61 -6.84
CA ASN A 105 1.14 -7.83 -5.47
C ASN A 105 2.25 -7.85 -4.41
N ARG A 106 3.49 -7.61 -4.79
CA ARG A 106 4.63 -7.59 -3.86
C ARG A 106 4.83 -6.20 -3.28
N TYR A 107 5.47 -6.15 -2.12
CA TYR A 107 5.92 -4.92 -1.51
C TYR A 107 7.44 -4.80 -1.63
N ASP A 108 7.94 -3.62 -1.93
CA ASP A 108 9.34 -3.40 -2.32
C ASP A 108 10.32 -3.12 -1.17
N SER A 109 9.90 -3.32 0.08
CA SER A 109 10.77 -3.11 1.26
C SER A 109 11.10 -4.39 2.01
N GLY A 110 10.60 -5.52 1.56
CA GLY A 110 10.86 -6.82 2.20
C GLY A 110 9.97 -7.93 1.64
N HIS A 111 10.41 -9.17 1.81
CA HIS A 111 9.68 -10.34 1.31
C HIS A 111 9.66 -11.45 2.38
N PRO A 112 8.54 -12.21 2.51
CA PRO A 112 7.30 -12.06 1.79
C PRO A 112 6.36 -11.00 2.39
N ILE A 113 5.97 -10.02 1.57
CA ILE A 113 4.76 -9.22 1.73
C ILE A 113 4.07 -9.29 0.38
N THR A 114 3.14 -10.23 0.22
CA THR A 114 2.53 -10.56 -1.08
C THR A 114 1.21 -11.31 -0.92
N LEU A 115 0.57 -11.60 -2.04
CA LEU A 115 -0.59 -12.47 -2.11
C LEU A 115 -0.19 -13.85 -2.63
N TYR A 116 -0.55 -14.90 -1.88
CA TYR A 116 -0.46 -16.28 -2.34
C TYR A 116 -1.84 -16.81 -2.74
N ARG A 117 -1.87 -17.63 -3.77
CA ARG A 117 -3.06 -18.39 -4.13
C ARG A 117 -3.29 -19.46 -3.08
N CYS A 118 -4.55 -19.75 -2.77
CA CYS A 118 -4.95 -20.83 -1.86
C CYS A 118 -6.28 -21.43 -2.33
N LYS A 119 -6.76 -22.49 -1.67
CA LYS A 119 -8.08 -23.04 -2.01
C LYS A 119 -9.18 -22.01 -1.79
N GLY A 120 -9.90 -21.71 -2.88
CA GLY A 120 -11.02 -20.78 -2.88
C GLY A 120 -10.64 -19.30 -2.96
N GLY A 121 -9.39 -18.96 -3.31
CA GLY A 121 -8.98 -17.58 -3.58
C GLY A 121 -7.54 -17.26 -3.24
N TYR A 122 -7.34 -16.16 -2.52
CA TYR A 122 -6.02 -15.65 -2.17
C TYR A 122 -5.92 -15.31 -0.70
N VAL A 123 -4.73 -15.41 -0.15
CA VAL A 123 -4.37 -14.96 1.20
C VAL A 123 -3.21 -13.97 1.14
N SER A 124 -3.29 -12.90 1.93
CA SER A 124 -2.17 -11.97 2.07
C SER A 124 -1.26 -12.44 3.20
N VAL A 125 0.02 -12.55 2.91
CA VAL A 125 1.04 -12.91 3.90
C VAL A 125 2.01 -11.75 4.07
N GLY A 126 2.25 -11.36 5.31
CA GLY A 126 3.20 -10.30 5.67
C GLY A 126 4.22 -10.79 6.69
N ALA A 127 5.36 -11.28 6.22
CA ALA A 127 6.48 -11.74 7.05
C ALA A 127 7.78 -11.06 6.62
N SER A 128 7.81 -9.73 6.74
CA SER A 128 8.84 -8.87 6.14
C SER A 128 10.19 -8.92 6.85
N ASN A 129 10.22 -9.16 8.15
CA ASN A 129 11.46 -9.28 8.89
C ASN A 129 11.93 -10.75 9.01
N ASP A 130 13.19 -10.95 9.44
CA ASP A 130 13.80 -12.27 9.43
C ASP A 130 13.19 -13.21 10.48
N GLU A 131 12.73 -12.68 11.61
CA GLU A 131 12.03 -13.45 12.63
C GLU A 131 10.69 -13.99 12.13
N GLN A 132 9.88 -13.13 11.50
CA GLN A 132 8.60 -13.51 10.92
C GLN A 132 8.76 -14.51 9.77
N ALA A 133 9.78 -14.31 8.91
CA ALA A 133 10.08 -15.25 7.84
C ALA A 133 10.52 -16.62 8.40
N GLY A 134 11.28 -16.63 9.49
CA GLY A 134 11.66 -17.86 10.19
C GLY A 134 10.44 -18.61 10.74
N ARG A 135 9.48 -17.89 11.33
CA ARG A 135 8.22 -18.49 11.80
C ARG A 135 7.40 -19.06 10.64
N LEU A 136 7.31 -18.33 9.53
CA LEU A 136 6.65 -18.82 8.31
C LEU A 136 7.32 -20.08 7.78
N ALA A 137 8.65 -20.11 7.70
CA ALA A 137 9.40 -21.28 7.27
C ALA A 137 9.13 -22.51 8.16
N GLN A 138 9.07 -22.33 9.47
CA GLN A 138 8.67 -23.39 10.41
C GLN A 138 7.24 -23.85 10.19
N LEU A 139 6.31 -22.93 9.98
CA LEU A 139 4.89 -23.21 9.75
C LEU A 139 4.67 -24.05 8.50
N VAL A 140 5.38 -23.73 7.42
CA VAL A 140 5.27 -24.48 6.15
C VAL A 140 6.09 -25.78 6.14
N GLY A 141 6.76 -26.11 7.25
CA GLY A 141 7.55 -27.34 7.40
C GLY A 141 8.94 -27.30 6.75
N LEU A 142 9.46 -26.08 6.50
CA LEU A 142 10.75 -25.85 5.84
C LEU A 142 11.67 -24.98 6.73
N PRO A 143 12.00 -25.38 7.97
CA PRO A 143 12.75 -24.54 8.91
C PRO A 143 14.14 -24.13 8.39
N ASP A 144 14.76 -24.96 7.54
CA ASP A 144 16.07 -24.70 6.99
C ASP A 144 16.06 -23.67 5.83
N LEU A 145 14.88 -23.23 5.38
CA LEU A 145 14.75 -22.26 4.28
C LEU A 145 15.50 -20.96 4.58
N ILE A 146 15.48 -20.50 5.84
CA ILE A 146 16.16 -19.27 6.25
C ILE A 146 17.69 -19.42 6.40
N THR A 147 18.22 -20.64 6.33
CA THR A 147 19.67 -20.88 6.32
C THR A 147 20.28 -20.81 4.93
N ASP A 148 19.46 -20.84 3.88
CA ASP A 148 19.88 -20.58 2.50
C ASP A 148 20.21 -19.10 2.34
N GLU A 149 21.43 -18.80 1.85
CA GLU A 149 21.89 -17.42 1.66
C GLU A 149 20.96 -16.57 0.79
N ARG A 150 20.22 -17.20 -0.15
CA ARG A 150 19.22 -16.53 -0.99
C ARG A 150 18.04 -16.01 -0.18
N PHE A 151 17.76 -16.59 1.00
CA PHE A 151 16.56 -16.31 1.79
C PHE A 151 16.85 -15.90 3.24
N ALA A 152 18.10 -15.82 3.62
CA ALA A 152 18.51 -15.55 5.01
C ALA A 152 18.10 -14.16 5.51
N THR A 153 18.06 -13.17 4.64
CA THR A 153 17.67 -11.79 5.01
C THR A 153 16.46 -11.31 4.23
N SER A 154 15.74 -10.32 4.77
CA SER A 154 14.62 -9.67 4.09
C SER A 154 14.98 -9.17 2.69
N ILE A 155 16.17 -8.61 2.53
CA ILE A 155 16.64 -8.11 1.23
C ILE A 155 17.00 -9.26 0.28
N SER A 156 17.67 -10.31 0.76
CA SER A 156 18.01 -11.46 -0.09
C SER A 156 16.73 -12.19 -0.55
N ARG A 157 15.72 -12.30 0.32
CA ARG A 157 14.40 -12.83 -0.07
C ARG A 157 13.70 -11.95 -1.11
N LEU A 158 13.79 -10.63 -1.00
CA LEU A 158 13.22 -9.72 -1.99
C LEU A 158 13.87 -9.87 -3.36
N VAL A 159 15.19 -9.98 -3.41
CA VAL A 159 15.95 -10.21 -4.66
C VAL A 159 15.61 -11.56 -5.29
N ASN A 160 15.36 -12.58 -4.47
CA ASN A 160 15.04 -13.95 -4.91
C ASN A 160 13.56 -14.29 -4.71
N ALA A 161 12.67 -13.29 -4.80
CA ALA A 161 11.26 -13.44 -4.42
C ALA A 161 10.53 -14.51 -5.24
N ASP A 162 10.81 -14.63 -6.54
CA ASP A 162 10.20 -15.68 -7.38
C ASP A 162 10.55 -17.07 -6.87
N ALA A 163 11.82 -17.34 -6.60
CA ALA A 163 12.27 -18.63 -6.09
C ALA A 163 11.72 -18.92 -4.68
N TYR A 164 11.58 -17.88 -3.85
CA TYR A 164 10.97 -18.01 -2.53
C TYR A 164 9.48 -18.36 -2.64
N ASP A 165 8.75 -17.65 -3.49
CA ASP A 165 7.32 -17.85 -3.71
C ASP A 165 7.03 -19.25 -4.30
N GLU A 166 7.87 -19.74 -5.22
CA GLU A 166 7.77 -21.12 -5.76
C GLU A 166 7.89 -22.19 -4.68
N ILE A 167 8.68 -21.95 -3.64
CA ILE A 167 8.85 -22.89 -2.52
C ILE A 167 7.65 -22.85 -1.56
N ILE A 168 7.10 -21.67 -1.31
CA ILE A 168 6.00 -21.48 -0.37
C ILE A 168 4.63 -21.82 -0.98
N GLN A 169 4.44 -21.51 -2.25
CA GLN A 169 3.14 -21.65 -2.95
C GLN A 169 2.49 -23.04 -2.85
N PRO A 170 3.21 -24.17 -2.96
CA PRO A 170 2.61 -25.50 -2.82
C PRO A 170 1.92 -25.72 -1.47
N TRP A 171 2.50 -25.23 -0.38
CA TRP A 171 1.88 -25.34 0.95
C TRP A 171 0.59 -24.51 1.04
N MET A 172 0.54 -23.34 0.40
CA MET A 172 -0.65 -22.49 0.33
C MET A 172 -1.75 -23.09 -0.54
N ASP A 173 -1.39 -23.70 -1.69
CA ASP A 173 -2.33 -24.30 -2.63
C ASP A 173 -3.13 -25.48 -2.03
N GLU A 174 -2.59 -26.13 -1.01
CA GLU A 174 -3.24 -27.27 -0.33
C GLU A 174 -4.25 -26.84 0.74
N ARG A 175 -4.36 -25.57 1.07
CA ARG A 175 -5.13 -25.05 2.22
C ARG A 175 -6.14 -24.00 1.83
N THR A 176 -7.22 -23.90 2.60
CA THR A 176 -8.19 -22.82 2.52
C THR A 176 -7.68 -21.57 3.25
N LYS A 177 -8.33 -20.43 3.00
CA LYS A 177 -8.04 -19.18 3.72
C LYS A 177 -8.15 -19.33 5.24
N ASP A 178 -9.19 -20.02 5.69
CA ASP A 178 -9.47 -20.20 7.12
C ASP A 178 -8.38 -21.08 7.76
N GLU A 179 -8.02 -22.22 7.14
CA GLU A 179 -6.93 -23.07 7.62
C GLU A 179 -5.58 -22.35 7.70
N ILE A 180 -5.28 -21.45 6.75
CA ILE A 180 -4.05 -20.66 6.79
C ILE A 180 -4.12 -19.61 7.91
N THR A 181 -5.26 -18.93 8.06
CA THR A 181 -5.45 -17.89 9.06
C THR A 181 -5.40 -18.45 10.49
N ASP A 182 -5.95 -19.64 10.69
CA ASP A 182 -6.00 -20.30 12.03
C ASP A 182 -4.62 -20.72 12.55
N VAL A 183 -3.64 -20.92 11.66
CA VAL A 183 -2.28 -21.35 12.03
C VAL A 183 -1.24 -20.23 12.03
N CYS A 184 -1.60 -19.02 11.54
CA CYS A 184 -0.75 -17.83 11.54
C CYS A 184 -0.97 -16.94 12.76
#